data_1f2c1efe6afe46b3db56d041c63b8c79
#
_entry.id   1f2c1efe6afe46b3db56d041c63b8c79
#
_cell.length_a   1.000
_cell.length_b   1.000
_cell.length_c   1.000
_cell.angle_alpha   90.00
_cell.angle_beta   90.00
_cell.angle_gamma   90.00
#
_symmetry.space_group_name_H-M   'P 1'
#
loop_
_entity.id
_entity.type
_entity.pdbx_description
1 polymer ?
#
loop_
_entity_poly.entity_id
_entity_poly.type
_entity_poly.pdbx_seq_one_letter_code
_entity_poly.pdbx_strand_id
1 'polypeptide(L)'
;MIENQDIIIISNQMLNDRYWTSKQYITMELIKKNRVLYVEANYSFGKILTGLMGKKWPVVPLGRLQVENDNLSILTPYPRLPYRNHFRSIGWLNQKLLLAIIRRATKKLNFEQPILWTFLHQTADLIGKLNESYRIYHCVDDWPVLLHMANMGKSDRIREDEKKLTSSVDIIFRV
;
A
#
# COMPACT_ATOMS: atom_id res chain seq x y z
N MET A 1 -11.65 -4.57 20.60
CA MET A 1 -11.47 -3.39 19.71
C MET A 1 -9.97 -3.14 19.61
N ILE A 2 -9.44 -2.75 18.45
CA ILE A 2 -8.00 -2.44 18.31
C ILE A 2 -7.77 -1.06 18.90
N GLU A 3 -6.95 -0.96 19.95
CA GLU A 3 -6.68 0.29 20.67
C GLU A 3 -5.21 0.37 21.08
N ASN A 4 -4.65 1.58 21.10
CA ASN A 4 -3.27 1.87 21.50
C ASN A 4 -2.22 1.08 20.69
N GLN A 5 -2.48 0.88 19.40
CA GLN A 5 -1.59 0.15 18.49
C GLN A 5 -0.98 1.07 17.46
N ASP A 6 0.20 0.68 16.98
CA ASP A 6 0.79 1.20 15.76
C ASP A 6 0.23 0.40 14.58
N ILE A 7 -0.28 1.08 13.56
CA ILE A 7 -0.91 0.41 12.41
C ILE A 7 -0.32 0.96 11.11
N ILE A 8 0.13 0.08 10.25
CA ILE A 8 0.53 0.41 8.87
C ILE A 8 -0.59 -0.01 7.94
N ILE A 9 -1.22 0.93 7.26
CA ILE A 9 -2.23 0.67 6.23
C ILE A 9 -1.60 0.86 4.86
N ILE A 10 -1.60 -0.18 4.02
CA ILE A 10 -1.12 -0.08 2.63
C ILE A 10 -2.30 -0.10 1.68
N SER A 11 -2.51 1.01 0.98
CA SER A 11 -3.66 1.26 0.12
C SER A 11 -3.26 1.50 -1.35
N ASN A 12 -4.22 1.30 -2.25
CA ASN A 12 -4.13 1.71 -3.66
C ASN A 12 -4.84 3.04 -3.94
N GLN A 13 -5.23 3.77 -2.91
CA GLN A 13 -5.89 5.08 -3.01
C GLN A 13 -5.15 6.12 -2.19
N MET A 14 -5.34 7.39 -2.59
CA MET A 14 -4.92 8.52 -1.78
C MET A 14 -5.88 8.70 -0.60
N LEU A 15 -5.39 9.14 0.55
CA LEU A 15 -6.27 9.39 1.70
C LEU A 15 -7.23 10.54 1.42
N ASN A 16 -6.77 11.57 0.72
CA ASN A 16 -7.54 12.75 0.34
C ASN A 16 -8.26 12.61 -1.01
N ASP A 17 -8.56 11.37 -1.44
CA ASP A 17 -9.30 11.17 -2.68
C ASP A 17 -10.74 11.70 -2.56
N ARG A 18 -11.30 12.18 -3.68
CA ARG A 18 -12.66 12.74 -3.71
C ARG A 18 -13.72 11.70 -3.35
N TYR A 19 -13.50 10.46 -3.78
CA TYR A 19 -14.43 9.36 -3.53
C TYR A 19 -13.85 8.42 -2.48
N TRP A 20 -14.47 8.44 -1.32
CA TRP A 20 -14.07 7.56 -0.22
C TRP A 20 -14.58 6.15 -0.41
N THR A 21 -13.75 5.20 -0.09
CA THR A 21 -14.07 3.78 -0.04
C THR A 21 -13.85 3.26 1.39
N SER A 22 -14.05 1.96 1.60
CA SER A 22 -13.78 1.30 2.88
C SER A 22 -12.40 1.64 3.48
N LYS A 23 -11.41 1.90 2.64
CA LYS A 23 -10.02 2.18 3.08
C LYS A 23 -9.92 3.46 3.90
N GLN A 24 -10.52 4.55 3.41
CA GLN A 24 -10.53 5.84 4.10
C GLN A 24 -11.40 5.76 5.37
N TYR A 25 -12.60 5.16 5.28
CA TYR A 25 -13.50 5.02 6.43
C TYR A 25 -12.85 4.19 7.56
N ILE A 26 -12.23 3.06 7.24
CA ILE A 26 -11.51 2.23 8.22
C ILE A 26 -10.34 3.02 8.83
N THR A 27 -9.57 3.76 8.02
CA THR A 27 -8.47 4.57 8.52
C THR A 27 -8.97 5.61 9.51
N MET A 28 -10.04 6.34 9.18
CA MET A 28 -10.60 7.37 10.04
C MET A 28 -11.17 6.81 11.35
N GLU A 29 -11.66 5.58 11.32
CA GLU A 29 -12.10 4.91 12.55
C GLU A 29 -10.91 4.48 13.42
N LEU A 30 -9.86 3.93 12.80
CA LEU A 30 -8.68 3.45 13.51
C LEU A 30 -7.88 4.57 14.17
N ILE A 31 -7.75 5.75 13.55
CA ILE A 31 -7.00 6.88 14.13
C ILE A 31 -7.62 7.46 15.40
N LYS A 32 -8.87 7.13 15.71
CA LYS A 32 -9.51 7.60 16.95
C LYS A 32 -8.80 7.08 18.21
N LYS A 33 -8.17 5.89 18.11
CA LYS A 33 -7.58 5.20 19.25
C LYS A 33 -6.20 4.60 18.98
N ASN A 34 -5.63 4.81 17.79
CA ASN A 34 -4.38 4.20 17.36
C ASN A 34 -3.52 5.20 16.58
N ARG A 35 -2.22 4.93 16.49
CA ARG A 35 -1.33 5.66 15.58
C ARG A 35 -1.30 4.94 14.23
N VAL A 36 -1.63 5.64 13.16
CA VAL A 36 -1.74 5.06 11.81
C VAL A 36 -0.73 5.69 10.87
N LEU A 37 0.04 4.86 10.19
CA LEU A 37 0.81 5.21 8.99
C LEU A 37 0.04 4.76 7.77
N TYR A 38 -0.60 5.69 7.08
CA TYR A 38 -1.29 5.42 5.82
C TYR A 38 -0.31 5.53 4.66
N VAL A 39 -0.06 4.41 3.99
CA VAL A 39 0.80 4.34 2.80
C VAL A 39 -0.09 4.42 1.58
N GLU A 40 0.00 5.54 0.89
CA GLU A 40 -0.84 5.85 -0.26
C GLU A 40 -0.48 5.06 -1.53
N ALA A 41 -1.35 5.14 -2.52
CA ALA A 41 -1.10 4.59 -3.84
C ALA A 41 0.20 5.15 -4.45
N ASN A 42 1.04 4.25 -4.96
CA ASN A 42 2.19 4.67 -5.75
C ASN A 42 1.72 5.15 -7.13
N TYR A 43 2.16 6.32 -7.54
CA TYR A 43 2.02 6.74 -8.93
C TYR A 43 2.82 5.83 -9.86
N SER A 44 2.28 5.53 -11.04
CA SER A 44 3.09 4.86 -12.06
C SER A 44 4.01 5.89 -12.73
N PHE A 45 5.23 5.49 -13.03
CA PHE A 45 6.20 6.35 -13.72
C PHE A 45 5.65 6.88 -15.06
N GLY A 46 4.83 6.07 -15.75
CA GLY A 46 4.14 6.46 -16.98
C GLY A 46 3.16 7.63 -16.78
N LYS A 47 2.42 7.67 -15.68
CA LYS A 47 1.52 8.80 -15.37
C LYS A 47 2.29 10.09 -15.07
N ILE A 48 3.50 10.00 -14.51
CA ILE A 48 4.36 11.14 -14.31
C ILE A 48 4.89 11.65 -15.65
N LEU A 49 5.34 10.75 -16.51
CA LEU A 49 5.86 11.11 -17.83
C LEU A 49 4.79 11.73 -18.73
N THR A 50 3.56 11.22 -18.73
CA THR A 50 2.43 11.81 -19.47
C THR A 50 1.98 13.14 -18.88
N GLY A 51 2.10 13.32 -17.56
CA GLY A 51 1.88 14.61 -16.90
C GLY A 51 2.91 15.66 -17.30
N LEU A 52 4.16 15.27 -17.60
CA LEU A 52 5.22 16.12 -18.15
C LEU A 52 4.90 16.65 -19.55
N MET A 53 4.20 15.86 -20.37
CA MET A 53 3.81 16.24 -21.73
C MET A 53 2.53 17.09 -21.77
N GLY A 54 1.72 17.07 -20.71
CA GLY A 54 0.52 17.87 -20.54
C GLY A 54 0.77 19.04 -19.58
N LYS A 55 0.33 20.25 -19.91
CA LYS A 55 0.56 21.54 -19.22
C LYS A 55 0.19 21.62 -17.72
N LYS A 56 -0.13 20.52 -17.06
CA LYS A 56 -0.39 20.45 -15.61
C LYS A 56 0.47 19.37 -14.98
N TRP A 57 1.63 19.77 -14.50
CA TRP A 57 2.47 18.95 -13.64
C TRP A 57 1.75 18.74 -12.29
N PRO A 58 1.34 17.52 -11.92
CA PRO A 58 1.02 17.27 -10.52
C PRO A 58 2.36 17.31 -9.78
N VAL A 59 2.54 18.28 -8.89
CA VAL A 59 3.63 18.24 -7.90
C VAL A 59 3.30 17.07 -6.96
N VAL A 60 3.74 15.87 -7.34
CA VAL A 60 3.57 14.69 -6.49
C VAL A 60 4.73 14.69 -5.51
N PRO A 61 4.47 14.84 -4.21
CA PRO A 61 5.51 14.79 -3.19
C PRO A 61 6.02 13.36 -3.06
N LEU A 62 7.03 13.01 -3.84
CA LEU A 62 7.60 11.68 -3.93
C LEU A 62 8.46 11.35 -2.69
N GLY A 63 8.21 10.18 -2.10
CA GLY A 63 8.95 9.73 -0.93
C GLY A 63 8.72 10.59 0.32
N ARG A 64 7.58 11.29 0.38
CA ARG A 64 7.26 12.21 1.47
C ARG A 64 6.53 11.50 2.60
N LEU A 65 7.03 11.67 3.81
CA LEU A 65 6.31 11.39 5.04
C LEU A 65 5.74 12.70 5.59
N GLN A 66 4.43 12.79 5.70
CA GLN A 66 3.69 13.92 6.25
C GLN A 66 2.99 13.48 7.53
N VAL A 67 3.31 14.13 8.63
CA VAL A 67 2.64 13.94 9.92
C VAL A 67 1.48 14.93 9.97
N GLU A 68 0.26 14.44 9.96
CA GLU A 68 -0.96 15.26 10.00
C GLU A 68 -1.32 15.63 11.44
N ASN A 69 -1.19 14.66 12.34
CA ASN A 69 -1.38 14.80 13.78
C ASN A 69 -0.72 13.62 14.51
N ASP A 70 -0.90 13.53 15.82
CA ASP A 70 -0.29 12.48 16.67
C ASP A 70 -0.72 11.07 16.25
N ASN A 71 -1.93 10.91 15.69
CA ASN A 71 -2.52 9.63 15.34
C ASN A 71 -2.47 9.30 13.85
N LEU A 72 -2.14 10.26 12.99
CA LEU A 72 -2.16 10.07 11.54
C LEU A 72 -0.90 10.60 10.88
N SER A 73 -0.22 9.70 10.17
CA SER A 73 0.87 10.04 9.26
C SER A 73 0.60 9.47 7.88
N ILE A 74 0.92 10.22 6.84
CA ILE A 74 0.72 9.83 5.45
C ILE A 74 2.08 9.65 4.79
N LEU A 75 2.29 8.50 4.17
CA LEU A 75 3.47 8.21 3.37
C LEU A 75 3.09 8.13 1.90
N THR A 76 3.59 9.07 1.10
CA THR A 76 3.50 9.02 -0.36
C THR A 76 4.76 8.37 -0.92
N PRO A 77 4.70 7.11 -1.39
CA PRO A 77 5.89 6.39 -1.84
C PRO A 77 6.48 6.94 -3.16
N TYR A 78 7.69 6.48 -3.51
CA TYR A 78 8.27 6.74 -4.83
C TYR A 78 7.44 6.09 -5.94
N PRO A 79 7.48 6.64 -7.18
CA PRO A 79 6.78 6.03 -8.31
C PRO A 79 7.23 4.61 -8.56
N ARG A 80 6.29 3.77 -8.95
CA ARG A 80 6.60 2.40 -9.35
C ARG A 80 7.27 2.39 -10.72
N LEU A 81 8.33 1.62 -10.83
CA LEU A 81 8.94 1.30 -12.12
C LEU A 81 7.91 0.59 -13.01
N PRO A 82 7.86 0.93 -14.30
CA PRO A 82 6.93 0.34 -15.26
C PRO A 82 7.24 -1.15 -15.49
N TYR A 83 6.35 -1.84 -16.19
CA TYR A 83 6.51 -3.23 -16.62
C TYR A 83 6.66 -4.28 -15.49
N ARG A 84 6.29 -3.96 -14.27
CA ARG A 84 6.35 -4.90 -13.14
C ARG A 84 5.59 -6.20 -13.38
N ASN A 85 4.49 -6.16 -14.14
CA ASN A 85 3.67 -7.34 -14.46
C ASN A 85 4.29 -8.22 -15.55
N HIS A 86 5.28 -7.70 -16.30
CA HIS A 86 6.00 -8.42 -17.33
C HIS A 86 7.32 -9.01 -16.81
N PHE A 87 8.03 -8.27 -15.95
CA PHE A 87 9.34 -8.67 -15.43
C PHE A 87 9.31 -8.84 -13.91
N ARG A 88 9.63 -10.06 -13.45
CA ARG A 88 9.68 -10.39 -12.00
C ARG A 88 10.69 -9.54 -11.24
N SER A 89 11.86 -9.29 -11.84
CA SER A 89 12.92 -8.46 -11.25
C SER A 89 12.45 -7.03 -10.96
N ILE A 90 11.69 -6.43 -11.86
CA ILE A 90 11.12 -5.09 -11.66
C ILE A 90 10.07 -5.11 -10.56
N GLY A 91 9.21 -6.12 -10.52
CA GLY A 91 8.26 -6.31 -9.43
C GLY A 91 8.95 -6.39 -8.07
N TRP A 92 9.97 -7.23 -7.96
CA TRP A 92 10.77 -7.40 -6.75
C TRP A 92 11.50 -6.09 -6.35
N LEU A 93 12.08 -5.35 -7.30
CA LEU A 93 12.73 -4.07 -7.02
C LEU A 93 11.74 -3.04 -6.48
N ASN A 94 10.54 -2.94 -7.08
CA ASN A 94 9.48 -2.06 -6.58
C ASN A 94 9.09 -2.40 -5.13
N GLN A 95 9.00 -3.69 -4.80
CA GLN A 95 8.69 -4.11 -3.42
C GLN A 95 9.83 -3.78 -2.46
N LYS A 96 11.10 -3.95 -2.86
CA LYS A 96 12.25 -3.55 -2.03
C LYS A 96 12.28 -2.05 -1.76
N LEU A 97 12.02 -1.23 -2.77
CA LEU A 97 11.94 0.22 -2.62
C LEU A 97 10.80 0.62 -1.68
N LEU A 98 9.63 0.00 -1.84
CA LEU A 98 8.49 0.23 -0.95
C LEU A 98 8.80 -0.18 0.49
N LEU A 99 9.39 -1.34 0.69
CA LEU A 99 9.82 -1.83 2.01
C LEU A 99 10.80 -0.86 2.67
N ALA A 100 11.81 -0.40 1.93
CA ALA A 100 12.81 0.52 2.47
C ALA A 100 12.23 1.85 2.94
N ILE A 101 11.29 2.42 2.16
CA ILE A 101 10.66 3.69 2.53
C ILE A 101 9.69 3.54 3.71
N ILE A 102 8.93 2.43 3.77
CA ILE A 102 8.07 2.14 4.93
C ILE A 102 8.92 1.96 6.18
N ARG A 103 10.00 1.17 6.14
CA ARG A 103 10.92 1.00 7.28
C ARG A 103 11.52 2.32 7.77
N ARG A 104 11.88 3.21 6.83
CA ARG A 104 12.37 4.55 7.20
C ARG A 104 11.30 5.38 7.89
N ALA A 105 10.06 5.31 7.41
CA ALA A 105 8.92 6.03 7.99
C ALA A 105 8.59 5.48 9.40
N THR A 106 8.46 4.17 9.56
CA THR A 106 8.17 3.54 10.86
C THR A 106 9.24 3.83 11.89
N LYS A 107 10.53 3.80 11.48
CA LYS A 107 11.64 4.19 12.37
C LYS A 107 11.54 5.66 12.80
N LYS A 108 11.20 6.57 11.88
CA LYS A 108 11.04 8.00 12.19
C LYS A 108 9.86 8.27 13.12
N LEU A 109 8.81 7.46 13.03
CA LEU A 109 7.60 7.56 13.85
C LEU A 109 7.72 6.77 15.17
N ASN A 110 8.84 6.07 15.40
CA ASN A 110 9.03 5.17 16.53
C ASN A 110 7.89 4.16 16.67
N PHE A 111 7.53 3.51 15.56
CA PHE A 111 6.53 2.43 15.57
C PHE A 111 7.16 1.14 16.08
N GLU A 112 6.50 0.50 17.04
CA GLU A 112 6.95 -0.76 17.64
C GLU A 112 5.95 -1.87 17.32
N GLN A 113 6.43 -2.94 16.66
CA GLN A 113 5.64 -4.13 16.31
C GLN A 113 4.25 -3.80 15.72
N PRO A 114 4.18 -2.99 14.63
CA PRO A 114 2.92 -2.50 14.12
C PRO A 114 2.02 -3.63 13.59
N ILE A 115 0.71 -3.40 13.58
CA ILE A 115 -0.23 -4.18 12.81
C ILE A 115 -0.08 -3.79 11.34
N LEU A 116 0.16 -4.74 10.46
CA LEU A 116 0.19 -4.51 9.02
C LEU A 116 -1.17 -4.85 8.41
N TRP A 117 -1.86 -3.83 7.89
CA TRP A 117 -3.14 -3.95 7.21
C TRP A 117 -2.99 -3.59 5.73
N THR A 118 -3.14 -4.56 4.86
CA THR A 118 -2.98 -4.33 3.42
C THR A 118 -4.25 -4.61 2.63
N PHE A 119 -4.50 -3.77 1.62
CA PHE A 119 -5.55 -3.93 0.61
C PHE A 119 -4.99 -4.43 -0.74
N LEU A 120 -3.68 -4.74 -0.80
CA LEU A 120 -2.97 -5.01 -2.04
C LEU A 120 -2.36 -6.41 -2.05
N HIS A 121 -2.79 -7.27 -2.99
CA HIS A 121 -2.17 -8.59 -3.23
C HIS A 121 -0.66 -8.50 -3.48
N GLN A 122 -0.21 -7.38 -4.01
CA GLN A 122 1.19 -7.14 -4.38
C GLN A 122 2.15 -6.99 -3.19
N THR A 123 1.63 -6.90 -1.97
CA THR A 123 2.44 -6.70 -0.75
C THR A 123 2.93 -7.99 -0.14
N ALA A 124 2.66 -9.13 -0.76
CA ALA A 124 3.11 -10.44 -0.27
C ALA A 124 4.62 -10.50 0.09
N ASP A 125 5.45 -9.75 -0.64
CA ASP A 125 6.89 -9.69 -0.38
C ASP A 125 7.28 -8.79 0.81
N LEU A 126 6.34 -8.00 1.37
CA LEU A 126 6.56 -7.15 2.53
C LEU A 126 6.24 -7.88 3.85
N ILE A 127 5.35 -8.87 3.79
CA ILE A 127 4.91 -9.63 4.95
C ILE A 127 6.12 -10.26 5.67
N GLY A 128 6.16 -10.13 7.01
CA GLY A 128 7.25 -10.60 7.86
C GLY A 128 8.52 -9.74 7.82
N LYS A 129 8.48 -8.56 7.17
CA LYS A 129 9.66 -7.71 6.99
C LYS A 129 9.56 -6.32 7.62
N LEU A 130 8.45 -5.99 8.25
CA LEU A 130 8.20 -4.71 8.90
C LEU A 130 8.21 -4.81 10.43
N ASN A 131 8.65 -5.94 10.98
CA ASN A 131 8.60 -6.26 12.41
C ASN A 131 7.15 -6.18 12.94
N GLU A 132 6.21 -6.52 12.09
CA GLU A 132 4.79 -6.47 12.40
C GLU A 132 4.37 -7.58 13.37
N SER A 133 3.54 -7.23 14.36
CA SER A 133 2.97 -8.15 15.33
C SER A 133 1.79 -8.95 14.77
N TYR A 134 1.04 -8.33 13.85
CA TYR A 134 -0.16 -8.90 13.25
C TYR A 134 -0.33 -8.48 11.79
N ARG A 135 -0.90 -9.35 10.96
CA ARG A 135 -0.98 -9.17 9.50
C ARG A 135 -2.40 -9.38 9.04
N ILE A 136 -2.96 -8.37 8.39
CA ILE A 136 -4.34 -8.36 7.90
C ILE A 136 -4.34 -8.11 6.40
N TYR A 137 -4.99 -8.99 5.65
CA TYR A 137 -5.32 -8.76 4.24
C TYR A 137 -6.79 -8.47 4.09
N HIS A 138 -7.11 -7.32 3.54
CA HIS A 138 -8.49 -6.94 3.23
C HIS A 138 -8.71 -7.01 1.72
N CYS A 139 -9.30 -8.11 1.27
CA CYS A 139 -9.63 -8.38 -0.12
C CYS A 139 -10.97 -7.71 -0.46
N VAL A 140 -10.90 -6.58 -1.13
CA VAL A 140 -12.09 -5.79 -1.54
C VAL A 140 -12.50 -6.06 -2.99
N ASP A 141 -11.64 -6.67 -3.80
CA ASP A 141 -11.83 -6.88 -5.23
C ASP A 141 -11.24 -8.22 -5.66
N ASP A 142 -11.84 -8.88 -6.65
CA ASP A 142 -11.23 -10.02 -7.35
C ASP A 142 -10.17 -9.51 -8.35
N TRP A 143 -8.98 -9.23 -7.83
CA TRP A 143 -7.88 -8.69 -8.61
C TRP A 143 -7.50 -9.52 -9.84
N PRO A 144 -7.45 -10.87 -9.80
CA PRO A 144 -7.22 -11.69 -10.98
C PRO A 144 -8.21 -11.43 -12.10
N VAL A 145 -9.49 -11.31 -11.78
CA VAL A 145 -10.55 -11.05 -12.76
C VAL A 145 -10.48 -9.62 -13.27
N LEU A 146 -10.40 -8.62 -12.39
CA LEU A 146 -10.38 -7.21 -12.79
C LEU A 146 -9.18 -6.87 -13.68
N LEU A 147 -7.99 -7.36 -13.34
CA LEU A 147 -6.79 -7.07 -14.12
C LEU A 147 -6.73 -7.86 -15.43
N HIS A 148 -7.34 -9.03 -15.50
CA HIS A 148 -7.54 -9.77 -16.74
C HIS A 148 -8.46 -9.01 -17.70
N MET A 149 -9.61 -8.55 -17.22
CA MET A 149 -10.56 -7.73 -17.99
C MET A 149 -9.94 -6.42 -18.49
N ALA A 150 -9.05 -5.83 -17.71
CA ALA A 150 -8.33 -4.60 -18.06
C ALA A 150 -7.10 -4.82 -18.95
N ASN A 151 -6.78 -6.04 -19.38
CA ASN A 151 -5.54 -6.40 -20.09
C ASN A 151 -4.26 -5.92 -19.37
N MET A 152 -4.28 -5.83 -18.03
CA MET A 152 -3.22 -5.22 -17.22
C MET A 152 -2.26 -6.24 -16.58
N GLY A 153 -2.13 -7.45 -17.14
CA GLY A 153 -1.15 -8.42 -16.67
C GLY A 153 -1.57 -9.88 -16.82
N LYS A 154 -0.64 -10.80 -16.55
CA LYS A 154 -0.90 -12.23 -16.55
C LYS A 154 -1.68 -12.62 -15.30
N SER A 155 -2.88 -13.14 -15.45
CA SER A 155 -3.76 -13.55 -14.34
C SER A 155 -3.08 -14.56 -13.39
N ASP A 156 -2.27 -15.48 -13.93
CA ASP A 156 -1.59 -16.51 -13.13
C ASP A 156 -0.63 -15.91 -12.09
N ARG A 157 0.11 -14.87 -12.47
CA ARG A 157 1.02 -14.20 -11.57
C ARG A 157 0.29 -13.48 -10.42
N ILE A 158 -0.84 -12.87 -10.75
CA ILE A 158 -1.66 -12.17 -9.75
C ILE A 158 -2.22 -13.17 -8.75
N ARG A 159 -2.68 -14.33 -9.24
CA ARG A 159 -3.11 -15.46 -8.40
C ARG A 159 -1.99 -16.01 -7.51
N GLU A 160 -0.76 -16.13 -8.06
CA GLU A 160 0.42 -16.54 -7.28
C GLU A 160 0.71 -15.54 -6.15
N ASP A 161 0.74 -14.24 -6.45
CA ASP A 161 0.98 -13.17 -5.47
C ASP A 161 -0.11 -13.18 -4.39
N GLU A 162 -1.38 -13.33 -4.77
CA GLU A 162 -2.50 -13.39 -3.83
C GLU A 162 -2.47 -14.66 -2.97
N LYS A 163 -2.18 -15.82 -3.58
CA LYS A 163 -2.02 -17.08 -2.83
C LYS A 163 -0.88 -16.99 -1.82
N LYS A 164 0.24 -16.37 -2.20
CA LYS A 164 1.37 -16.13 -1.29
C LYS A 164 0.95 -15.21 -0.14
N LEU A 165 0.21 -14.14 -0.43
CA LEU A 165 -0.26 -13.20 0.59
C LEU A 165 -1.22 -13.89 1.56
N THR A 166 -2.25 -14.57 1.05
CA THR A 166 -3.25 -15.23 1.88
C THR A 166 -2.68 -16.32 2.78
N SER A 167 -1.61 -16.98 2.36
CA SER A 167 -0.90 -17.96 3.20
C SER A 167 0.05 -17.36 4.25
N SER A 168 0.27 -16.05 4.20
CA SER A 168 1.27 -15.35 5.03
C SER A 168 0.66 -14.34 6.01
N VAL A 169 -0.66 -14.18 6.02
CA VAL A 169 -1.38 -13.26 6.91
C VAL A 169 -2.16 -14.02 7.98
N ASP A 170 -2.45 -13.33 9.08
CA ASP A 170 -3.14 -13.90 10.24
C ASP A 170 -4.66 -13.80 10.07
N ILE A 171 -5.16 -12.74 9.41
CA ILE A 171 -6.59 -12.52 9.12
C ILE A 171 -6.80 -12.10 7.67
N ILE A 172 -7.88 -12.62 7.08
CA ILE A 172 -8.38 -12.20 5.77
C ILE A 172 -9.81 -11.69 5.93
N PHE A 173 -10.02 -10.41 5.58
CA PHE A 173 -11.36 -9.89 5.35
C PHE A 173 -11.68 -10.00 3.86
N ARG A 174 -12.81 -10.58 3.54
CA ARG A 174 -13.32 -10.68 2.17
C ARG A 174 -14.73 -10.11 2.10
N VAL A 175 -14.95 -9.19 1.17
CA VAL A 175 -16.25 -8.60 0.88
C VAL A 175 -16.88 -9.32 -0.31
#